data_8554bc4e1bcde10882179ebb81a5948c
#
_entry.id   8554bc4e1bcde10882179ebb81a5948c
#
_cell.length_a   1.000
_cell.length_b   1.000
_cell.length_c   1.000
_cell.angle_alpha   90.00
_cell.angle_beta   90.00
_cell.angle_gamma   90.00
#
_symmetry.space_group_name_H-M   'P 1'
#
loop_
_entity.id
_entity.type
_entity.pdbx_description
1 polymer ?
#
loop_
_entity_poly.entity_id
_entity_poly.type
_entity_poly.pdbx_seq_one_letter_code
_entity_poly.pdbx_strand_id
1 'polypeptide(L)'
;DEVRIEVTVKAIYRTGVEVEAMHGASIVALTMYDMLKPIDKKVEISTIKLLHKKGGKSDYGVKEVQNLSVAVMVCSDSVSSGKKEDKAGKVISDKIKNLGLEVSNYIIIPDEVLDIQNTINTLCSQKTDLIIITGGTGLSNRDVTPEAVIPLLDRRIPGIEEAIRSYGQDRTPYAMLSRSVVGFKGNTLIMALPGSTAGAGESMDAVFPSVLHLFKLLNGYNHGK
;
A
#
# COMPACT_ATOMS: atom_id res chain seq x y z
N ASP A 1 -4.14 -29.42 -38.96
CA ASP A 1 -5.16 -28.48 -38.42
C ASP A 1 -4.83 -28.17 -36.98
N GLU A 2 -5.08 -26.94 -36.54
CA GLU A 2 -4.83 -26.47 -35.21
C GLU A 2 -6.14 -25.97 -34.59
N VAL A 3 -6.38 -26.29 -33.30
CA VAL A 3 -7.48 -25.76 -32.53
C VAL A 3 -6.93 -24.84 -31.47
N ARG A 4 -7.38 -23.59 -31.45
CA ARG A 4 -7.05 -22.60 -30.44
C ARG A 4 -8.21 -22.45 -29.47
N ILE A 5 -7.91 -22.63 -28.19
CA ILE A 5 -8.83 -22.43 -27.09
C ILE A 5 -8.43 -21.16 -26.35
N GLU A 6 -9.38 -20.24 -26.17
CA GLU A 6 -9.17 -19.01 -25.41
C GLU A 6 -10.21 -18.95 -24.28
N VAL A 7 -9.72 -18.81 -23.04
CA VAL A 7 -10.57 -18.72 -21.85
C VAL A 7 -10.34 -17.36 -21.19
N THR A 8 -11.40 -16.60 -21.00
CA THR A 8 -11.39 -15.33 -20.30
C THR A 8 -12.11 -15.45 -18.97
N VAL A 9 -11.41 -15.12 -17.88
CA VAL A 9 -11.98 -15.07 -16.54
C VAL A 9 -11.97 -13.62 -16.04
N LYS A 10 -13.10 -13.17 -15.45
CA LYS A 10 -13.23 -11.86 -14.81
C LYS A 10 -13.61 -12.05 -13.35
N ALA A 11 -12.91 -11.34 -12.46
CA ALA A 11 -13.24 -11.31 -11.04
C ALA A 11 -13.37 -9.87 -10.55
N ILE A 12 -14.26 -9.65 -9.60
CA ILE A 12 -14.48 -8.34 -8.94
C ILE A 12 -13.62 -8.23 -7.66
N TYR A 13 -12.87 -9.30 -7.33
CA TYR A 13 -12.10 -9.40 -6.09
C TYR A 13 -10.62 -9.03 -6.26
N ARG A 14 -9.91 -8.87 -5.12
CA ARG A 14 -8.53 -8.32 -5.05
C ARG A 14 -7.42 -9.27 -5.52
N THR A 15 -7.73 -10.54 -5.84
CA THR A 15 -6.75 -11.53 -6.30
C THR A 15 -6.74 -11.65 -7.81
N GLY A 16 -5.57 -11.90 -8.40
CA GLY A 16 -5.48 -12.27 -9.81
C GLY A 16 -6.15 -13.63 -10.04
N VAL A 17 -6.76 -13.79 -11.20
CA VAL A 17 -7.48 -15.02 -11.62
C VAL A 17 -6.83 -15.68 -12.83
N GLU A 18 -5.53 -15.44 -13.01
CA GLU A 18 -4.74 -16.03 -14.10
C GLU A 18 -4.62 -17.53 -13.99
N VAL A 19 -4.52 -18.06 -12.76
CA VAL A 19 -4.43 -19.51 -12.51
C VAL A 19 -5.74 -20.18 -12.84
N GLU A 20 -6.86 -19.59 -12.47
CA GLU A 20 -8.21 -20.08 -12.80
C GLU A 20 -8.47 -20.08 -14.31
N ALA A 21 -8.00 -19.05 -15.02
CA ALA A 21 -8.10 -18.99 -16.48
C ALA A 21 -7.26 -20.08 -17.16
N MET A 22 -6.03 -20.30 -16.71
CA MET A 22 -5.16 -21.36 -17.23
C MET A 22 -5.72 -22.75 -16.89
N HIS A 23 -6.26 -22.93 -15.69
CA HIS A 23 -6.91 -24.17 -15.30
C HIS A 23 -8.13 -24.49 -16.19
N GLY A 24 -9.00 -23.49 -16.42
CA GLY A 24 -10.13 -23.64 -17.33
C GLY A 24 -9.68 -24.04 -18.75
N ALA A 25 -8.66 -23.39 -19.29
CA ALA A 25 -8.10 -23.74 -20.60
C ALA A 25 -7.54 -25.16 -20.63
N SER A 26 -6.87 -25.60 -19.55
CA SER A 26 -6.33 -26.96 -19.42
C SER A 26 -7.43 -28.00 -19.43
N ILE A 27 -8.51 -27.80 -18.71
CA ILE A 27 -9.65 -28.73 -18.67
C ILE A 27 -10.29 -28.88 -20.04
N VAL A 28 -10.52 -27.75 -20.75
CA VAL A 28 -11.08 -27.78 -22.11
C VAL A 28 -10.15 -28.51 -23.06
N ALA A 29 -8.85 -28.24 -23.02
CA ALA A 29 -7.84 -28.89 -23.88
C ALA A 29 -7.81 -30.41 -23.66
N LEU A 30 -7.81 -30.85 -22.37
CA LEU A 30 -7.83 -32.27 -22.01
C LEU A 30 -9.12 -32.97 -22.47
N THR A 31 -10.27 -32.29 -22.33
CA THR A 31 -11.55 -32.82 -22.81
C THR A 31 -11.54 -33.01 -24.33
N MET A 32 -11.04 -32.00 -25.07
CA MET A 32 -10.93 -32.14 -26.54
C MET A 32 -9.94 -33.23 -26.93
N TYR A 33 -8.81 -33.34 -26.23
CA TYR A 33 -7.84 -34.41 -26.45
C TYR A 33 -8.52 -35.78 -26.26
N ASP A 34 -9.26 -35.97 -25.19
CA ASP A 34 -9.94 -37.22 -24.90
C ASP A 34 -10.97 -37.61 -25.98
N MET A 35 -11.71 -36.64 -26.49
CA MET A 35 -12.71 -36.81 -27.55
C MET A 35 -12.09 -37.09 -28.92
N LEU A 36 -10.90 -36.52 -29.22
CA LEU A 36 -10.26 -36.59 -30.53
C LEU A 36 -9.25 -37.74 -30.66
N LYS A 37 -8.67 -38.21 -29.56
CA LYS A 37 -7.64 -39.27 -29.58
C LYS A 37 -8.10 -40.60 -30.23
N PRO A 38 -9.41 -41.01 -30.26
CA PRO A 38 -9.83 -42.17 -31.01
C PRO A 38 -9.83 -41.96 -32.52
N ILE A 39 -9.95 -40.71 -32.96
CA ILE A 39 -9.97 -40.30 -34.39
C ILE A 39 -8.58 -40.11 -34.95
N ASP A 40 -7.74 -39.36 -34.18
CA ASP A 40 -6.36 -39.09 -34.56
C ASP A 40 -5.42 -39.29 -33.33
N LYS A 41 -4.53 -40.29 -33.47
CA LYS A 41 -3.57 -40.64 -32.42
C LYS A 41 -2.40 -39.64 -32.33
N LYS A 42 -2.28 -38.69 -33.23
CA LYS A 42 -1.26 -37.66 -33.26
C LYS A 42 -1.72 -36.34 -32.60
N VAL A 43 -2.91 -36.29 -32.07
CA VAL A 43 -3.41 -35.13 -31.34
C VAL A 43 -2.47 -34.86 -30.13
N GLU A 44 -2.04 -33.62 -29.98
CA GLU A 44 -1.22 -33.17 -28.87
C GLU A 44 -1.69 -31.82 -28.30
N ILE A 45 -1.41 -31.57 -27.05
CA ILE A 45 -1.60 -30.26 -26.44
C ILE A 45 -0.25 -29.56 -26.46
N SER A 46 -0.05 -28.65 -27.39
CA SER A 46 1.27 -28.06 -27.67
C SER A 46 1.67 -27.03 -26.59
N THR A 47 0.72 -26.20 -26.13
CA THR A 47 1.04 -25.15 -25.16
C THR A 47 -0.19 -24.63 -24.44
N ILE A 48 0.01 -24.25 -23.18
CA ILE A 48 -0.95 -23.49 -22.38
C ILE A 48 -0.22 -22.28 -21.85
N LYS A 49 -0.66 -21.06 -22.17
CA LYS A 49 0.00 -19.82 -21.78
C LYS A 49 -0.98 -18.73 -21.44
N LEU A 50 -0.58 -17.85 -20.54
CA LEU A 50 -1.29 -16.60 -20.28
C LEU A 50 -1.12 -15.66 -21.48
N LEU A 51 -2.21 -15.25 -22.09
CA LEU A 51 -2.21 -14.31 -23.21
C LEU A 51 -2.20 -12.86 -22.73
N HIS A 52 -3.08 -12.55 -21.79
CA HIS A 52 -3.29 -11.21 -21.29
C HIS A 52 -3.77 -11.24 -19.85
N LYS A 53 -3.30 -10.31 -19.05
CA LYS A 53 -3.78 -10.03 -17.70
C LYS A 53 -3.99 -8.54 -17.54
N LYS A 54 -5.11 -8.13 -16.98
CA LYS A 54 -5.41 -6.75 -16.63
C LYS A 54 -5.95 -6.72 -15.20
N GLY A 55 -5.38 -5.83 -14.37
CA GLY A 55 -5.74 -5.72 -12.95
C GLY A 55 -4.84 -6.57 -12.05
N GLY A 56 -5.00 -6.40 -10.76
CA GLY A 56 -4.14 -6.95 -9.72
C GLY A 56 -3.13 -5.92 -9.21
N LYS A 57 -2.38 -6.28 -8.16
CA LYS A 57 -1.44 -5.37 -7.49
C LYS A 57 -0.36 -4.81 -8.42
N SER A 58 0.02 -5.52 -9.47
CA SER A 58 1.06 -5.12 -10.44
C SER A 58 0.62 -4.07 -11.46
N ASP A 59 -0.68 -3.94 -11.72
CA ASP A 59 -1.18 -2.98 -12.72
C ASP A 59 -1.33 -1.55 -12.18
N TYR A 60 -1.36 -1.40 -10.84
CA TYR A 60 -1.30 -0.09 -10.17
C TYR A 60 0.15 0.41 -10.11
N GLY A 61 0.88 0.28 -11.21
CA GLY A 61 2.30 0.55 -11.29
C GLY A 61 2.65 2.00 -10.99
N VAL A 62 3.67 2.16 -10.14
CA VAL A 62 4.29 3.41 -9.68
C VAL A 62 5.01 4.18 -10.81
N LYS A 63 5.01 3.67 -12.05
CA LYS A 63 5.81 4.21 -13.17
C LYS A 63 5.63 5.69 -13.48
N GLU A 64 4.63 6.36 -12.89
CA GLU A 64 4.30 7.74 -13.21
C GLU A 64 4.38 8.73 -12.02
N VAL A 65 4.77 8.27 -10.83
CA VAL A 65 4.96 9.15 -9.66
C VAL A 65 6.43 9.07 -9.25
N GLN A 66 7.29 9.64 -10.09
CA GLN A 66 8.73 9.79 -9.81
C GLN A 66 8.96 11.15 -9.12
N ASN A 67 9.97 11.21 -8.24
CA ASN A 67 10.44 12.45 -7.59
C ASN A 67 9.55 13.01 -6.46
N LEU A 68 8.81 12.18 -5.73
CA LEU A 68 8.20 12.63 -4.47
C LEU A 68 9.26 12.78 -3.39
N SER A 69 9.22 13.92 -2.68
CA SER A 69 9.96 14.11 -1.44
C SER A 69 9.24 13.39 -0.31
N VAL A 70 9.86 12.35 0.27
CA VAL A 70 9.26 11.52 1.32
C VAL A 70 10.02 11.68 2.62
N ALA A 71 9.31 11.93 3.73
CA ALA A 71 9.83 11.91 5.08
C ALA A 71 9.25 10.74 5.87
N VAL A 72 10.08 10.05 6.64
CA VAL A 72 9.68 9.08 7.66
C VAL A 72 9.97 9.66 9.03
N MET A 73 8.97 9.75 9.88
CA MET A 73 9.06 10.27 11.23
C MET A 73 8.65 9.19 12.24
N VAL A 74 9.52 8.92 13.19
CA VAL A 74 9.31 7.93 14.26
C VAL A 74 9.03 8.69 15.55
N CYS A 75 7.81 8.54 16.09
CA CYS A 75 7.42 9.09 17.38
C CYS A 75 7.55 7.99 18.43
N SER A 76 8.57 8.09 19.29
CA SER A 76 8.81 7.10 20.34
C SER A 76 9.79 7.59 21.40
N ASP A 77 9.37 7.68 22.66
CA ASP A 77 10.24 8.01 23.79
C ASP A 77 11.40 7.01 23.96
N SER A 78 11.14 5.71 23.73
CA SER A 78 12.14 4.67 23.91
C SER A 78 13.18 4.63 22.79
N VAL A 79 12.77 4.97 21.57
CA VAL A 79 13.69 5.02 20.41
C VAL A 79 14.48 6.33 20.45
N SER A 80 13.83 7.47 20.70
CA SER A 80 14.50 8.79 20.77
C SER A 80 15.56 8.85 21.87
N SER A 81 15.33 8.17 23.00
CA SER A 81 16.31 8.05 24.09
C SER A 81 17.36 6.96 23.88
N GLY A 82 17.37 6.24 22.75
CA GLY A 82 18.33 5.18 22.45
C GLY A 82 18.14 3.88 23.23
N LYS A 83 17.03 3.74 23.99
CA LYS A 83 16.73 2.53 24.79
C LYS A 83 16.22 1.37 23.95
N LYS A 84 15.68 1.66 22.75
CA LYS A 84 15.13 0.66 21.84
C LYS A 84 15.54 0.99 20.41
N GLU A 85 15.82 -0.05 19.62
CA GLU A 85 16.06 0.10 18.18
C GLU A 85 14.75 0.38 17.43
N ASP A 86 14.79 1.31 16.50
CA ASP A 86 13.67 1.52 15.59
C ASP A 86 13.61 0.42 14.53
N LYS A 87 12.51 -0.33 14.52
CA LYS A 87 12.21 -1.35 13.52
C LYS A 87 11.06 -0.93 12.61
N ALA A 88 10.10 -0.16 13.12
CA ALA A 88 8.91 0.25 12.37
C ALA A 88 9.26 1.25 11.27
N GLY A 89 10.02 2.29 11.59
CA GLY A 89 10.48 3.27 10.59
C GLY A 89 11.38 2.65 9.53
N LYS A 90 12.24 1.69 9.90
CA LYS A 90 13.08 0.94 8.95
C LYS A 90 12.21 0.15 7.96
N VAL A 91 11.19 -0.59 8.43
CA VAL A 91 10.25 -1.32 7.56
C VAL A 91 9.52 -0.37 6.59
N ILE A 92 9.07 0.78 7.07
CA ILE A 92 8.45 1.80 6.21
C ILE A 92 9.44 2.27 5.14
N SER A 93 10.66 2.62 5.54
CA SER A 93 11.70 3.10 4.62
C SER A 93 12.05 2.09 3.54
N ASP A 94 12.16 0.79 3.90
CA ASP A 94 12.44 -0.27 2.95
C ASP A 94 11.27 -0.46 1.96
N LYS A 95 10.03 -0.35 2.44
CA LYS A 95 8.85 -0.41 1.56
C LYS A 95 8.79 0.77 0.60
N ILE A 96 9.12 1.99 1.04
CA ILE A 96 9.23 3.18 0.18
C ILE A 96 10.29 2.99 -0.89
N LYS A 97 11.48 2.48 -0.53
CA LYS A 97 12.54 2.16 -1.49
C LYS A 97 12.11 1.11 -2.52
N ASN A 98 11.40 0.07 -2.09
CA ASN A 98 10.86 -0.97 -2.99
C ASN A 98 9.82 -0.44 -3.98
N LEU A 99 9.22 0.72 -3.70
CA LEU A 99 8.34 1.44 -4.62
C LEU A 99 9.12 2.34 -5.60
N GLY A 100 10.45 2.37 -5.51
CA GLY A 100 11.30 3.23 -6.33
C GLY A 100 11.33 4.69 -5.88
N LEU A 101 10.93 4.97 -4.62
CA LEU A 101 10.98 6.29 -4.01
C LEU A 101 12.13 6.37 -3.01
N GLU A 102 12.66 7.59 -2.80
CA GLU A 102 13.72 7.83 -1.81
C GLU A 102 13.15 8.52 -0.56
N VAL A 103 13.64 8.09 0.61
CA VAL A 103 13.35 8.78 1.88
C VAL A 103 14.34 9.93 2.03
N SER A 104 13.86 11.15 1.83
CA SER A 104 14.66 12.36 1.90
C SER A 104 14.98 12.76 3.35
N ASN A 105 14.08 12.49 4.28
CA ASN A 105 14.24 12.79 5.69
C ASN A 105 13.83 11.59 6.55
N TYR A 106 14.67 11.21 7.49
CA TYR A 106 14.38 10.19 8.49
C TYR A 106 14.61 10.78 9.88
N ILE A 107 13.55 10.95 10.65
CA ILE A 107 13.56 11.75 11.89
C ILE A 107 13.00 10.89 13.02
N ILE A 108 13.67 10.91 14.18
CA ILE A 108 13.20 10.23 15.39
C ILE A 108 13.01 11.30 16.47
N ILE A 109 11.81 11.36 17.03
CA ILE A 109 11.43 12.34 18.07
C ILE A 109 10.69 11.65 19.22
N PRO A 110 10.66 12.28 20.40
CA PRO A 110 9.82 11.80 21.52
C PRO A 110 8.32 11.96 21.21
N ASP A 111 7.49 11.27 22.00
CA ASP A 111 6.02 11.34 21.92
C ASP A 111 5.51 12.64 22.57
N GLU A 112 5.88 13.81 22.01
CA GLU A 112 5.48 15.14 22.48
C GLU A 112 4.73 15.90 21.38
N VAL A 113 3.54 16.43 21.71
CA VAL A 113 2.65 17.11 20.75
C VAL A 113 3.37 18.25 20.02
N LEU A 114 4.09 19.09 20.76
CA LEU A 114 4.78 20.26 20.16
C LEU A 114 5.90 19.84 19.24
N ASP A 115 6.68 18.81 19.58
CA ASP A 115 7.79 18.32 18.75
C ASP A 115 7.25 17.72 17.44
N ILE A 116 6.16 16.96 17.53
CA ILE A 116 5.47 16.40 16.35
C ILE A 116 4.97 17.52 15.45
N GLN A 117 4.27 18.51 16.00
CA GLN A 117 3.72 19.62 15.24
C GLN A 117 4.79 20.50 14.59
N ASN A 118 5.85 20.83 15.32
CA ASN A 118 6.97 21.64 14.81
C ASN A 118 7.69 20.91 13.68
N THR A 119 7.92 19.61 13.82
CA THR A 119 8.57 18.79 12.79
C THR A 119 7.72 18.71 11.54
N ILE A 120 6.41 18.47 11.66
CA ILE A 120 5.47 18.46 10.51
C ILE A 120 5.47 19.82 9.82
N ASN A 121 5.37 20.94 10.57
CA ASN A 121 5.37 22.26 10.00
C ASN A 121 6.67 22.57 9.23
N THR A 122 7.81 22.15 9.78
CA THR A 122 9.12 22.28 9.13
C THR A 122 9.17 21.49 7.82
N LEU A 123 8.75 20.22 7.82
CA LEU A 123 8.73 19.38 6.62
C LEU A 123 7.76 19.94 5.55
N CYS A 124 6.59 20.42 5.95
CA CYS A 124 5.65 21.06 5.02
C CYS A 124 6.25 22.34 4.40
N SER A 125 6.97 23.16 5.18
CA SER A 125 7.66 24.36 4.67
C SER A 125 8.77 24.03 3.67
N GLN A 126 9.38 22.86 3.80
CA GLN A 126 10.39 22.30 2.88
C GLN A 126 9.75 21.64 1.64
N LYS A 127 8.42 21.73 1.47
CA LYS A 127 7.67 21.14 0.38
C LYS A 127 7.80 19.61 0.29
N THR A 128 7.85 18.96 1.44
CA THR A 128 7.76 17.49 1.49
C THR A 128 6.39 17.05 1.00
N ASP A 129 6.34 16.11 0.06
CA ASP A 129 5.08 15.64 -0.54
C ASP A 129 4.37 14.64 0.37
N LEU A 130 5.12 13.73 0.99
CA LEU A 130 4.61 12.65 1.82
C LEU A 130 5.35 12.56 3.15
N ILE A 131 4.62 12.67 4.25
CA ILE A 131 5.15 12.44 5.60
C ILE A 131 4.47 11.19 6.16
N ILE A 132 5.26 10.15 6.45
CA ILE A 132 4.79 8.94 7.11
C ILE A 132 5.30 8.93 8.54
N ILE A 133 4.39 8.99 9.48
CA ILE A 133 4.64 8.98 10.92
C ILE A 133 4.35 7.58 11.45
N THR A 134 5.23 7.02 12.27
CA THR A 134 4.97 5.75 12.96
C THR A 134 5.17 5.91 14.45
N GLY A 135 4.26 5.35 15.23
CA GLY A 135 4.25 5.42 16.69
C GLY A 135 3.24 6.42 17.26
N GLY A 136 2.99 6.33 18.56
CA GLY A 136 2.09 7.19 19.30
C GLY A 136 0.62 7.17 18.85
N THR A 137 0.13 6.09 18.21
CA THR A 137 -1.26 5.96 17.73
C THR A 137 -2.11 5.00 18.55
N GLY A 138 -1.59 4.48 19.66
CA GLY A 138 -2.33 3.61 20.59
C GLY A 138 -3.24 4.38 21.55
N LEU A 139 -3.60 3.70 22.65
CA LEU A 139 -4.54 4.21 23.66
C LEU A 139 -3.85 4.62 24.98
N SER A 140 -2.52 4.55 25.04
CA SER A 140 -1.77 5.02 26.20
C SER A 140 -1.82 6.56 26.29
N ASN A 141 -1.71 7.11 27.52
CA ASN A 141 -1.62 8.56 27.71
C ASN A 141 -0.40 9.22 27.04
N ARG A 142 0.59 8.40 26.64
CA ARG A 142 1.77 8.86 25.89
C ARG A 142 1.57 8.78 24.36
N ASP A 143 0.51 8.12 23.91
CA ASP A 143 0.18 8.04 22.50
C ASP A 143 -0.58 9.30 22.06
N VAL A 144 0.15 10.32 21.63
CA VAL A 144 -0.38 11.67 21.35
C VAL A 144 -0.29 12.05 19.85
N THR A 145 0.16 11.12 19.02
CA THR A 145 0.32 11.40 17.57
C THR A 145 -0.97 11.86 16.89
N PRO A 146 -2.14 11.24 17.13
CA PRO A 146 -3.40 11.73 16.54
C PRO A 146 -3.75 13.14 17.00
N GLU A 147 -3.57 13.44 18.28
CA GLU A 147 -3.84 14.75 18.89
C GLU A 147 -2.92 15.83 18.34
N ALA A 148 -1.69 15.47 17.97
CA ALA A 148 -0.74 16.39 17.33
C ALA A 148 -1.06 16.63 15.86
N VAL A 149 -1.48 15.59 15.14
CA VAL A 149 -1.65 15.62 13.67
C VAL A 149 -3.00 16.22 13.27
N ILE A 150 -4.10 15.81 13.90
CA ILE A 150 -5.47 16.19 13.51
C ILE A 150 -5.64 17.72 13.39
N PRO A 151 -5.18 18.54 14.36
CA PRO A 151 -5.35 20.00 14.26
C PRO A 151 -4.59 20.66 13.11
N LEU A 152 -3.60 19.97 12.53
CA LEU A 152 -2.79 20.48 11.41
C LEU A 152 -3.40 20.15 10.04
N LEU A 153 -4.37 19.24 9.97
CA LEU A 153 -4.91 18.78 8.70
C LEU A 153 -6.00 19.72 8.18
N ASP A 154 -5.85 20.16 6.94
CA ASP A 154 -6.88 20.89 6.20
C ASP A 154 -8.00 19.96 5.71
N ARG A 155 -7.63 18.73 5.35
CA ARG A 155 -8.56 17.71 4.81
C ARG A 155 -8.15 16.32 5.30
N ARG A 156 -9.03 15.63 6.00
CA ARG A 156 -8.85 14.22 6.38
C ARG A 156 -9.30 13.30 5.24
N ILE A 157 -8.72 12.10 5.20
CA ILE A 157 -9.08 11.07 4.22
C ILE A 157 -9.46 9.78 4.99
N PRO A 158 -10.66 9.73 5.61
CA PRO A 158 -11.06 8.60 6.46
C PRO A 158 -11.06 7.26 5.74
N GLY A 159 -11.31 7.23 4.41
CA GLY A 159 -11.31 5.99 3.64
C GLY A 159 -9.94 5.29 3.61
N ILE A 160 -8.82 6.03 3.70
CA ILE A 160 -7.49 5.42 3.84
C ILE A 160 -7.32 4.85 5.24
N GLU A 161 -7.77 5.56 6.28
CA GLU A 161 -7.74 5.10 7.67
C GLU A 161 -8.56 3.80 7.84
N GLU A 162 -9.73 3.72 7.21
CA GLU A 162 -10.59 2.54 7.18
C GLU A 162 -9.91 1.37 6.46
N ALA A 163 -9.28 1.62 5.31
CA ALA A 163 -8.57 0.59 4.56
C ALA A 163 -7.41 0.00 5.38
N ILE A 164 -6.66 0.83 6.10
CA ILE A 164 -5.58 0.40 7.00
C ILE A 164 -6.14 -0.50 8.12
N ARG A 165 -7.20 -0.06 8.81
CA ARG A 165 -7.81 -0.83 9.90
C ARG A 165 -8.43 -2.14 9.41
N SER A 166 -9.14 -2.11 8.29
CA SER A 166 -9.74 -3.31 7.68
C SER A 166 -8.69 -4.35 7.30
N TYR A 167 -7.61 -3.91 6.66
CA TYR A 167 -6.50 -4.78 6.29
C TYR A 167 -5.81 -5.41 7.51
N GLY A 168 -5.62 -4.62 8.56
CA GLY A 168 -5.07 -5.09 9.82
C GLY A 168 -6.01 -6.05 10.55
N GLN A 169 -7.33 -5.83 10.50
CA GLN A 169 -8.33 -6.65 11.18
C GLN A 169 -8.36 -8.10 10.67
N ASP A 170 -8.03 -8.32 9.39
CA ASP A 170 -7.90 -9.66 8.80
C ASP A 170 -6.70 -10.44 9.39
N ARG A 171 -5.79 -9.77 10.10
CA ARG A 171 -4.51 -10.32 10.64
C ARG A 171 -4.46 -10.34 12.15
N THR A 172 -5.05 -9.34 12.79
CA THR A 172 -5.10 -9.24 14.25
C THR A 172 -6.38 -8.54 14.71
N PRO A 173 -7.07 -9.08 15.72
CA PRO A 173 -8.28 -8.45 16.25
C PRO A 173 -8.03 -7.09 16.89
N TYR A 174 -6.78 -6.73 17.17
CA TYR A 174 -6.43 -5.46 17.83
C TYR A 174 -6.23 -4.30 16.85
N ALA A 175 -6.28 -4.51 15.54
CA ALA A 175 -6.10 -3.45 14.55
C ALA A 175 -7.14 -2.33 14.68
N MET A 176 -8.37 -2.64 15.13
CA MET A 176 -9.44 -1.66 15.41
C MET A 176 -9.08 -0.65 16.49
N LEU A 177 -8.11 -0.96 17.37
CA LEU A 177 -7.68 -0.07 18.45
C LEU A 177 -6.68 0.99 17.98
N SER A 178 -6.17 0.88 16.74
CA SER A 178 -5.27 1.89 16.17
C SER A 178 -6.02 3.16 15.79
N ARG A 179 -5.52 4.29 16.29
CA ARG A 179 -6.04 5.62 15.97
C ARG A 179 -5.28 6.27 14.81
N SER A 180 -4.96 5.47 13.79
CA SER A 180 -4.31 5.98 12.56
C SER A 180 -5.07 7.15 11.97
N VAL A 181 -4.35 8.17 11.50
CA VAL A 181 -4.89 9.40 10.93
C VAL A 181 -4.22 9.67 9.59
N VAL A 182 -5.01 10.01 8.57
CA VAL A 182 -4.51 10.35 7.25
C VAL A 182 -5.20 11.60 6.72
N GLY A 183 -4.43 12.53 6.19
CA GLY A 183 -4.98 13.76 5.61
C GLY A 183 -3.93 14.63 4.96
N PHE A 184 -4.37 15.73 4.40
CA PHE A 184 -3.54 16.75 3.80
C PHE A 184 -3.37 17.97 4.69
N LYS A 185 -2.13 18.51 4.71
CA LYS A 185 -1.82 19.88 5.10
C LYS A 185 -1.23 20.57 3.87
N GLY A 186 -1.96 21.53 3.29
CA GLY A 186 -1.64 22.06 1.97
C GLY A 186 -1.58 20.95 0.92
N ASN A 187 -0.41 20.76 0.33
CA ASN A 187 -0.14 19.70 -0.65
C ASN A 187 0.59 18.50 -0.06
N THR A 188 0.95 18.52 1.22
CA THR A 188 1.64 17.44 1.91
C THR A 188 0.64 16.39 2.40
N LEU A 189 0.76 15.14 1.96
CA LEU A 189 0.04 14.02 2.54
C LEU A 189 0.72 13.57 3.83
N ILE A 190 -0.03 13.54 4.92
CA ILE A 190 0.44 13.09 6.24
C ILE A 190 -0.29 11.81 6.61
N MET A 191 0.47 10.78 7.01
CA MET A 191 -0.06 9.48 7.39
C MET A 191 0.52 9.06 8.73
N ALA A 192 -0.29 9.02 9.78
CA ALA A 192 0.08 8.50 11.10
C ALA A 192 -0.33 7.02 11.21
N LEU A 193 0.67 6.14 11.33
CA LEU A 193 0.56 4.69 11.29
C LEU A 193 0.93 4.06 12.64
N PRO A 194 0.55 2.79 12.91
CA PRO A 194 0.91 2.09 14.14
C PRO A 194 2.41 2.03 14.38
N GLY A 195 2.81 2.07 15.67
CA GLY A 195 4.22 1.99 16.09
C GLY A 195 4.78 0.56 16.13
N SER A 196 3.95 -0.48 16.01
CA SER A 196 4.44 -1.85 15.93
C SER A 196 5.02 -2.14 14.53
N THR A 197 6.10 -2.92 14.47
CA THR A 197 6.76 -3.28 13.21
C THR A 197 5.80 -3.95 12.22
N ALA A 198 4.97 -4.88 12.71
CA ALA A 198 3.96 -5.56 11.89
C ALA A 198 2.88 -4.56 11.42
N GLY A 199 2.28 -3.81 12.34
CA GLY A 199 1.22 -2.85 12.02
C GLY A 199 1.67 -1.74 11.06
N ALA A 200 2.91 -1.24 11.19
CA ALA A 200 3.50 -0.28 10.25
C ALA A 200 3.63 -0.89 8.84
N GLY A 201 4.20 -2.11 8.76
CA GLY A 201 4.37 -2.82 7.50
C GLY A 201 3.03 -3.16 6.83
N GLU A 202 2.06 -3.66 7.58
CA GLU A 202 0.71 -3.99 7.11
C GLU A 202 -0.06 -2.75 6.64
N SER A 203 0.09 -1.62 7.35
CA SER A 203 -0.52 -0.35 6.95
C SER A 203 0.01 0.11 5.59
N MET A 204 1.31 -0.03 5.36
CA MET A 204 1.90 0.25 4.04
C MET A 204 1.34 -0.68 2.96
N ASP A 205 1.24 -2.00 3.23
CA ASP A 205 0.70 -2.98 2.27
C ASP A 205 -0.78 -2.73 1.96
N ALA A 206 -1.53 -2.20 2.90
CA ALA A 206 -2.95 -1.90 2.74
C ALA A 206 -3.20 -0.82 1.68
N VAL A 207 -2.34 0.20 1.62
CA VAL A 207 -2.64 1.43 0.87
C VAL A 207 -1.65 1.74 -0.26
N PHE A 208 -0.41 1.24 -0.18
CA PHE A 208 0.55 1.42 -1.28
C PHE A 208 0.45 0.28 -2.31
N PRO A 209 0.70 0.56 -3.59
CA PRO A 209 1.03 1.85 -4.18
C PRO A 209 -0.17 2.77 -4.47
N SER A 210 -1.40 2.33 -4.20
CA SER A 210 -2.65 3.00 -4.62
C SER A 210 -2.78 4.43 -4.11
N VAL A 211 -2.29 4.71 -2.88
CA VAL A 211 -2.32 6.04 -2.27
C VAL A 211 -1.52 7.07 -3.07
N LEU A 212 -0.50 6.65 -3.81
CA LEU A 212 0.30 7.56 -4.64
C LEU A 212 -0.50 8.21 -5.78
N HIS A 213 -1.65 7.64 -6.14
CA HIS A 213 -2.57 8.24 -7.12
C HIS A 213 -3.09 9.61 -6.69
N LEU A 214 -3.14 9.90 -5.38
CA LEU A 214 -3.55 11.19 -4.86
C LEU A 214 -2.69 12.35 -5.39
N PHE A 215 -1.39 12.13 -5.58
CA PHE A 215 -0.48 13.16 -6.10
C PHE A 215 -0.76 13.51 -7.56
N LYS A 216 -1.30 12.58 -8.35
CA LYS A 216 -1.79 12.87 -9.70
C LYS A 216 -3.02 13.76 -9.67
N LEU A 217 -3.96 13.49 -8.76
CA LEU A 217 -5.18 14.28 -8.60
C LEU A 217 -4.88 15.72 -8.16
N LEU A 218 -3.91 15.92 -7.26
CA LEU A 218 -3.46 17.23 -6.82
C LEU A 218 -2.86 18.05 -7.96
N ASN A 219 -2.17 17.42 -8.89
CA ASN A 219 -1.57 18.06 -10.07
C ASN A 219 -2.56 18.29 -11.23
N GLY A 220 -3.86 18.17 -10.99
CA GLY A 220 -4.90 18.48 -11.97
C GLY A 220 -5.18 17.38 -13.01
N TYR A 221 -4.81 16.14 -12.72
CA TYR A 221 -5.18 15.00 -13.56
C TYR A 221 -6.70 14.75 -13.43
N ASN A 222 -7.49 15.27 -14.37
CA ASN A 222 -8.89 14.89 -14.51
C ASN A 222 -8.96 13.44 -15.00
N HIS A 223 -9.71 12.57 -14.30
CA HIS A 223 -10.13 11.31 -14.88
C HIS A 223 -10.86 11.62 -16.20
N GLY A 224 -10.17 11.43 -17.33
CA GLY A 224 -10.79 11.59 -18.64
C GLY A 224 -12.04 10.70 -18.72
N LYS A 225 -13.11 11.30 -19.21
CA LYS A 225 -14.39 10.65 -19.50
C LYS A 225 -14.21 9.46 -20.43
#